data_0b42460482a2fef27e37901976557cb7
#
_entry.id   0b42460482a2fef27e37901976557cb7
#
_cell.length_a   1.000
_cell.length_b   1.000
_cell.length_c   1.000
_cell.angle_alpha   90.00
_cell.angle_beta   90.00
_cell.angle_gamma   90.00
#
_symmetry.space_group_name_H-M   'P 1'
#
loop_
_entity.id
_entity.type
_entity.pdbx_description
1 polymer ?
#
loop_
_entity_poly.entity_id
_entity_poly.type
_entity_poly.pdbx_seq_one_letter_code
_entity_poly.pdbx_strand_id
1 'polypeptide(L)'
;EGCALKKIFQVCIALLLCFSLVTPAFALDGIWHNPYGIDDLYDHEPTEIYPLTPIAGEMIYIKSTTWPIEPGQSVWLTYTKNGEPQQDVGAEWKYNDGNNSYWEAAIGPFAQGDVIEYTVYADKDGQNTQSIGPFSFHVVEWESAQSVELGSQEEGLVVLNVTPDQGDSTPKLGLSFPSADVLRFQFSPLGDVAFEAGAADYSIEEDSNSIIISTSALEVTVTKSPYGVEVRDLDTGKLLTQNGGTGSELSWLTDGAGLVKNFRGRYESPSSEKFYGFGERYNGIEKRGETVDIYVYNQYQNQGERSYLAVPFFYSSKGYGLYLDSTYYAQFDMADSDPNQYTFTVNTSGDDPVLDYYIISGTPEEVIGGYSELSGKPQDMPKWAFGLWMSAN
;
A
#
# COMPACT_ATOMS: atom_id res chain seq x y z
N GLU A 1 -17.24 12.56 79.66
CA GLU A 1 -16.21 11.83 78.91
C GLU A 1 -16.74 11.16 77.61
N GLY A 2 -17.97 10.60 77.64
CA GLY A 2 -18.54 9.94 76.46
C GLY A 2 -18.89 10.84 75.23
N CYS A 3 -19.10 12.14 75.45
CA CYS A 3 -19.49 13.08 74.40
C CYS A 3 -18.28 13.58 73.60
N ALA A 4 -17.11 13.71 74.22
CA ALA A 4 -15.87 14.10 73.56
C ALA A 4 -15.29 12.97 72.66
N LEU A 5 -15.40 11.72 73.10
CA LEU A 5 -14.96 10.55 72.31
C LEU A 5 -15.80 10.35 71.03
N LYS A 6 -17.15 10.60 71.11
CA LYS A 6 -18.03 10.55 69.95
C LYS A 6 -17.68 11.61 68.88
N LYS A 7 -17.37 12.83 69.32
CA LYS A 7 -16.97 13.91 68.39
C LYS A 7 -15.63 13.69 67.78
N ILE A 8 -14.64 13.12 68.48
CA ILE A 8 -13.35 12.75 67.93
C ILE A 8 -13.52 11.62 66.91
N PHE A 9 -14.35 10.62 67.21
CA PHE A 9 -14.62 9.52 66.29
C PHE A 9 -15.35 9.97 65.01
N GLN A 10 -16.29 10.92 65.09
CA GLN A 10 -16.94 11.52 63.94
C GLN A 10 -16.00 12.37 63.06
N VAL A 11 -15.08 13.12 63.69
CA VAL A 11 -14.08 13.91 62.97
C VAL A 11 -13.05 13.00 62.32
N CYS A 12 -12.64 11.91 62.97
CA CYS A 12 -11.75 10.91 62.35
C CYS A 12 -12.40 10.17 61.18
N ILE A 13 -13.69 9.83 61.25
CA ILE A 13 -14.44 9.22 60.13
C ILE A 13 -14.62 10.22 58.98
N ALA A 14 -14.89 11.51 59.27
CA ALA A 14 -14.98 12.53 58.24
C ALA A 14 -13.62 12.79 57.55
N LEU A 15 -12.53 12.80 58.31
CA LEU A 15 -11.16 12.88 57.78
C LEU A 15 -10.78 11.62 56.93
N LEU A 16 -11.12 10.42 57.39
CA LEU A 16 -10.92 9.19 56.65
C LEU A 16 -11.77 9.14 55.37
N LEU A 17 -13.00 9.65 55.39
CA LEU A 17 -13.84 9.76 54.18
C LEU A 17 -13.34 10.85 53.21
N CYS A 18 -12.73 11.94 53.71
CA CYS A 18 -12.07 12.92 52.81
C CYS A 18 -10.78 12.38 52.16
N PHE A 19 -10.06 11.49 52.85
CA PHE A 19 -8.86 10.84 52.27
C PHE A 19 -9.20 9.70 51.31
N SER A 20 -10.40 9.13 51.37
CA SER A 20 -10.82 8.04 50.47
C SER A 20 -11.44 8.51 49.15
N LEU A 21 -11.51 9.82 48.89
CA LEU A 21 -12.04 10.41 47.66
C LEU A 21 -10.95 11.03 46.76
N VAL A 22 -9.68 10.93 47.12
CA VAL A 22 -8.60 11.19 46.18
C VAL A 22 -8.37 9.89 45.42
N THR A 23 -9.19 9.63 44.44
CA THR A 23 -8.75 8.71 43.37
C THR A 23 -7.45 9.28 42.82
N PRO A 24 -6.36 8.51 42.77
CA PRO A 24 -5.19 8.98 42.05
C PRO A 24 -5.65 9.31 40.63
N ALA A 25 -5.57 10.58 40.28
CA ALA A 25 -5.73 10.94 38.87
C ALA A 25 -4.52 10.32 38.16
N PHE A 26 -4.73 9.15 37.55
CA PHE A 26 -3.69 8.59 36.69
C PHE A 26 -3.46 9.62 35.57
N ALA A 27 -2.23 10.07 35.43
CA ALA A 27 -1.83 10.96 34.37
C ALA A 27 -1.82 10.17 33.05
N LEU A 28 -1.95 10.85 31.95
CA LEU A 28 -1.61 10.29 30.65
C LEU A 28 -0.13 9.93 30.67
N ASP A 29 0.22 8.65 30.45
CA ASP A 29 1.62 8.19 30.48
C ASP A 29 2.32 8.43 29.15
N GLY A 30 1.60 8.41 28.04
CA GLY A 30 2.19 8.66 26.74
C GLY A 30 1.21 8.85 25.60
N ILE A 31 1.78 9.33 24.51
CA ILE A 31 1.17 9.47 23.19
C ILE A 31 2.11 8.88 22.16
N TRP A 32 1.56 8.21 21.16
CA TRP A 32 2.28 7.65 20.03
C TRP A 32 1.66 8.07 18.71
N HIS A 33 2.52 8.32 17.72
CA HIS A 33 2.17 8.56 16.34
C HIS A 33 3.41 8.36 15.45
N ASN A 34 3.29 7.56 14.40
CA ASN A 34 4.34 7.35 13.39
C ASN A 34 3.80 7.57 11.98
N PRO A 35 4.12 8.68 11.33
CA PRO A 35 3.67 8.99 9.97
C PRO A 35 4.52 8.38 8.87
N TYR A 36 5.63 7.69 9.20
CA TYR A 36 6.63 7.27 8.22
C TYR A 36 6.38 5.88 7.64
N GLY A 37 5.30 5.23 8.05
CA GLY A 37 4.91 3.94 7.53
C GLY A 37 4.97 2.82 8.55
N ILE A 38 5.14 1.61 8.07
CA ILE A 38 5.06 0.38 8.84
C ILE A 38 6.37 0.16 9.58
N ASP A 39 6.41 0.34 10.88
CA ASP A 39 7.55 0.04 11.74
C ASP A 39 7.21 -0.74 13.00
N ASP A 40 5.93 -0.90 13.31
CA ASP A 40 5.50 -1.67 14.45
C ASP A 40 4.98 -3.05 14.03
N LEU A 41 5.62 -4.08 14.58
CA LEU A 41 5.34 -5.47 14.24
C LEU A 41 4.19 -6.08 15.04
N TYR A 42 3.70 -5.41 16.09
CA TYR A 42 2.87 -6.09 17.09
C TYR A 42 1.48 -5.48 17.32
N ASP A 43 1.37 -4.16 17.55
CA ASP A 43 0.16 -3.62 18.17
C ASP A 43 -0.43 -2.37 17.50
N HIS A 44 0.26 -1.74 16.54
CA HIS A 44 -0.22 -0.52 15.92
C HIS A 44 -0.69 -0.75 14.48
N GLU A 45 -1.56 0.11 14.02
CA GLU A 45 -1.95 0.09 12.63
C GLU A 45 -0.73 0.32 11.73
N PRO A 46 -0.64 -0.38 10.58
CA PRO A 46 0.52 -0.29 9.71
C PRO A 46 0.78 1.11 9.16
N THR A 47 -0.22 1.98 9.18
CA THR A 47 -0.09 3.37 8.78
C THR A 47 -0.85 4.25 9.74
N GLU A 48 -0.17 5.23 10.32
CA GLU A 48 -0.80 6.23 11.21
C GLU A 48 -1.12 7.55 10.49
N ILE A 49 -0.86 7.59 9.19
CA ILE A 49 -1.37 8.60 8.26
C ILE A 49 -2.02 7.88 7.07
N TYR A 50 -3.22 8.30 6.68
CA TYR A 50 -3.93 7.72 5.54
C TYR A 50 -4.54 8.84 4.68
N PRO A 51 -4.32 8.81 3.35
CA PRO A 51 -3.37 7.91 2.67
C PRO A 51 -1.92 8.15 3.12
N LEU A 52 -1.08 7.11 3.06
CA LEU A 52 0.34 7.21 3.47
C LEU A 52 1.09 8.28 2.67
N THR A 53 0.74 8.42 1.40
CA THR A 53 1.15 9.57 0.57
C THR A 53 -0.06 10.48 0.40
N PRO A 54 -0.10 11.66 1.05
CA PRO A 54 -1.22 12.58 1.01
C PRO A 54 -1.51 13.12 -0.40
N ILE A 55 -2.73 12.94 -0.86
CA ILE A 55 -3.16 13.22 -2.23
C ILE A 55 -4.07 14.46 -2.27
N ALA A 56 -3.90 15.29 -3.29
CA ALA A 56 -4.71 16.49 -3.49
C ALA A 56 -6.20 16.17 -3.62
N GLY A 57 -7.05 16.97 -2.97
CA GLY A 57 -8.49 16.80 -2.98
C GLY A 57 -9.02 15.71 -2.04
N GLU A 58 -8.16 14.93 -1.40
CA GLU A 58 -8.56 13.89 -0.44
C GLU A 58 -8.43 14.37 1.01
N MET A 59 -9.22 13.77 1.89
CA MET A 59 -9.06 13.96 3.34
C MET A 59 -7.89 13.15 3.84
N ILE A 60 -7.11 13.74 4.73
CA ILE A 60 -5.96 13.09 5.36
C ILE A 60 -6.35 12.74 6.79
N TYR A 61 -6.22 11.47 7.13
CA TYR A 61 -6.52 10.95 8.47
C TYR A 61 -5.22 10.72 9.23
N ILE A 62 -5.11 11.36 10.39
CA ILE A 62 -3.98 11.24 11.32
C ILE A 62 -4.45 10.41 12.50
N LYS A 63 -3.85 9.24 12.66
CA LYS A 63 -4.14 8.31 13.75
C LYS A 63 -3.11 8.44 14.85
N SER A 64 -3.51 8.27 16.08
CA SER A 64 -2.62 8.32 17.24
C SER A 64 -3.12 7.42 18.34
N THR A 65 -2.22 7.06 19.24
CA THR A 65 -2.48 6.16 20.36
C THR A 65 -2.10 6.85 21.67
N THR A 66 -2.92 6.69 22.70
CA THR A 66 -2.63 7.16 24.05
C THR A 66 -2.77 6.03 25.05
N TRP A 67 -2.00 6.10 26.14
CA TRP A 67 -2.06 5.14 27.24
C TRP A 67 -1.77 5.76 28.61
N PRO A 68 -2.27 5.15 29.72
CA PRO A 68 -3.20 4.02 29.80
C PRO A 68 -4.61 4.41 29.37
N ILE A 69 -5.51 3.42 29.18
CA ILE A 69 -6.93 3.69 28.96
C ILE A 69 -7.51 4.37 30.20
N GLU A 70 -7.93 5.62 30.07
CA GLU A 70 -8.50 6.41 31.14
C GLU A 70 -9.62 7.33 30.62
N PRO A 71 -10.71 7.53 31.37
CA PRO A 71 -11.70 8.55 31.03
C PRO A 71 -11.10 9.96 31.08
N GLY A 72 -11.64 10.89 30.29
CA GLY A 72 -11.24 12.30 30.30
C GLY A 72 -10.03 12.62 29.44
N GLN A 73 -9.57 11.68 28.61
CA GLN A 73 -8.56 11.96 27.60
C GLN A 73 -9.13 12.81 26.47
N SER A 74 -8.31 13.72 25.96
CA SER A 74 -8.57 14.52 24.77
C SER A 74 -7.34 14.48 23.88
N VAL A 75 -7.54 14.34 22.58
CA VAL A 75 -6.48 14.36 21.57
C VAL A 75 -6.84 15.37 20.50
N TRP A 76 -5.86 16.15 20.05
CA TRP A 76 -6.04 17.13 18.98
C TRP A 76 -4.76 17.35 18.19
N LEU A 77 -4.92 17.94 17.00
CA LEU A 77 -3.87 18.37 16.10
C LEU A 77 -3.78 19.90 16.09
N THR A 78 -2.56 20.43 16.13
CA THR A 78 -2.26 21.76 15.62
C THR A 78 -1.48 21.60 14.32
N TYR A 79 -1.78 22.41 13.31
CA TYR A 79 -1.04 22.34 12.04
C TYR A 79 -0.92 23.68 11.35
N THR A 80 0.08 23.76 10.47
CA THR A 80 0.26 24.87 9.54
C THR A 80 0.07 24.37 8.11
N LYS A 81 -0.42 25.25 7.26
CA LYS A 81 -0.47 25.06 5.81
C LYS A 81 0.42 26.10 5.14
N ASN A 82 1.47 25.67 4.48
CA ASN A 82 2.46 26.56 3.85
C ASN A 82 3.05 27.58 4.86
N GLY A 83 3.24 27.13 6.11
CA GLY A 83 3.72 27.97 7.21
C GLY A 83 2.66 28.82 7.93
N GLU A 84 1.42 28.88 7.42
CA GLU A 84 0.33 29.63 8.03
C GLU A 84 -0.47 28.75 8.99
N PRO A 85 -0.63 29.16 10.28
CA PRO A 85 -1.40 28.40 11.25
C PRO A 85 -2.85 28.19 10.84
N GLN A 86 -3.36 27.02 11.07
CA GLN A 86 -4.75 26.63 10.86
C GLN A 86 -5.47 26.44 12.19
N GLN A 87 -6.80 26.27 12.12
CA GLN A 87 -7.60 25.95 13.31
C GLN A 87 -7.24 24.55 13.82
N ASP A 88 -7.10 24.41 15.13
CA ASP A 88 -6.87 23.10 15.77
C ASP A 88 -8.02 22.14 15.49
N VAL A 89 -7.68 20.86 15.30
CA VAL A 89 -8.64 19.79 14.97
C VAL A 89 -8.64 18.76 16.08
N GLY A 90 -9.80 18.55 16.71
CA GLY A 90 -9.99 17.47 17.68
C GLY A 90 -9.98 16.11 17.00
N ALA A 91 -9.32 15.14 17.62
CA ALA A 91 -9.38 13.75 17.19
C ALA A 91 -10.59 13.04 17.83
N GLU A 92 -11.20 12.14 17.07
CA GLU A 92 -12.27 11.28 17.55
C GLU A 92 -11.68 10.00 18.15
N TRP A 93 -12.19 9.59 19.30
CA TRP A 93 -11.90 8.27 19.84
C TRP A 93 -12.56 7.19 18.96
N LYS A 94 -11.79 6.15 18.60
CA LYS A 94 -12.29 5.04 17.77
C LYS A 94 -12.55 3.79 18.59
N TYR A 95 -11.56 3.30 19.30
CA TYR A 95 -11.66 2.08 20.12
C TYR A 95 -10.53 2.02 21.15
N ASN A 96 -10.62 1.01 22.02
CA ASN A 96 -9.54 0.64 22.93
C ASN A 96 -9.10 -0.79 22.63
N ASP A 97 -7.78 -1.02 22.70
CA ASP A 97 -7.19 -2.36 22.64
C ASP A 97 -6.01 -2.47 23.61
N GLY A 98 -5.93 -3.59 24.34
CA GLY A 98 -4.93 -3.76 25.40
C GLY A 98 -5.02 -2.66 26.47
N ASN A 99 -3.99 -1.84 26.57
CA ASN A 99 -3.94 -0.66 27.46
C ASN A 99 -3.99 0.67 26.68
N ASN A 100 -4.34 0.62 25.40
CA ASN A 100 -4.25 1.73 24.48
C ASN A 100 -5.62 2.25 24.04
N SER A 101 -5.75 3.57 23.91
CA SER A 101 -6.88 4.25 23.27
C SER A 101 -6.45 4.78 21.91
N TYR A 102 -7.22 4.47 20.87
CA TYR A 102 -6.95 4.83 19.47
C TYR A 102 -7.82 5.99 19.03
N TRP A 103 -7.19 6.97 18.37
CA TRP A 103 -7.78 8.24 17.99
C TRP A 103 -7.51 8.55 16.54
N GLU A 104 -8.40 9.29 15.90
CA GLU A 104 -8.27 9.71 14.51
C GLU A 104 -8.74 11.16 14.33
N ALA A 105 -7.89 11.99 13.72
CA ALA A 105 -8.23 13.34 13.29
C ALA A 105 -8.20 13.41 11.76
N ALA A 106 -9.15 14.16 11.17
CA ALA A 106 -9.23 14.36 9.73
C ALA A 106 -8.90 15.82 9.40
N ILE A 107 -7.95 16.05 8.49
CA ILE A 107 -7.55 17.36 7.98
C ILE A 107 -7.64 17.42 6.46
N GLY A 108 -7.76 18.60 5.90
CA GLY A 108 -7.90 18.80 4.46
C GLY A 108 -9.36 18.99 4.01
N PRO A 109 -9.70 18.81 2.72
CA PRO A 109 -8.76 18.50 1.64
C PRO A 109 -7.80 19.64 1.33
N PHE A 110 -6.63 19.30 0.80
CA PHE A 110 -5.57 20.24 0.43
C PHE A 110 -5.36 20.25 -1.09
N ALA A 111 -4.64 21.26 -1.59
CA ALA A 111 -4.26 21.34 -2.99
C ALA A 111 -2.86 20.73 -3.22
N GLN A 112 -2.58 20.31 -4.46
CA GLN A 112 -1.23 19.90 -4.87
C GLN A 112 -0.19 20.97 -4.51
N GLY A 113 0.93 20.53 -3.98
CA GLY A 113 2.05 21.39 -3.57
C GLY A 113 1.89 22.05 -2.19
N ASP A 114 0.73 21.89 -1.52
CA ASP A 114 0.60 22.33 -0.13
C ASP A 114 1.58 21.56 0.76
N VAL A 115 2.24 22.28 1.67
CA VAL A 115 3.13 21.73 2.69
C VAL A 115 2.42 21.83 4.03
N ILE A 116 2.23 20.71 4.68
CA ILE A 116 1.56 20.63 5.98
C ILE A 116 2.59 20.21 7.02
N GLU A 117 2.71 21.02 8.09
CA GLU A 117 3.45 20.67 9.28
C GLU A 117 2.46 20.56 10.44
N TYR A 118 2.52 19.48 11.23
CA TYR A 118 1.56 19.23 12.30
C TYR A 118 2.20 18.62 13.54
N THR A 119 1.54 18.82 14.68
CA THR A 119 1.88 18.22 15.97
C THR A 119 0.62 17.63 16.60
N VAL A 120 0.72 16.41 17.09
CA VAL A 120 -0.36 15.75 17.84
C VAL A 120 -0.19 16.04 19.32
N TYR A 121 -1.27 16.46 19.97
CA TYR A 121 -1.33 16.71 21.39
C TYR A 121 -2.34 15.81 22.06
N ALA A 122 -2.07 15.47 23.30
CA ALA A 122 -3.03 14.76 24.15
C ALA A 122 -2.96 15.27 25.58
N ASP A 123 -4.10 15.30 26.26
CA ASP A 123 -4.17 15.55 27.70
C ASP A 123 -5.18 14.64 28.39
N LYS A 124 -5.21 14.75 29.72
CA LYS A 124 -6.26 14.19 30.56
C LYS A 124 -6.87 15.30 31.42
N ASP A 125 -8.18 15.53 31.26
CA ASP A 125 -8.91 16.54 32.00
C ASP A 125 -8.27 17.95 31.95
N GLY A 126 -7.63 18.29 30.78
CA GLY A 126 -6.93 19.55 30.56
C GLY A 126 -5.59 19.66 31.33
N GLN A 127 -5.03 18.55 31.79
CA GLN A 127 -3.77 18.50 32.52
C GLN A 127 -2.77 17.53 31.89
N ASN A 128 -1.48 17.76 32.20
CA ASN A 128 -0.39 16.91 31.71
C ASN A 128 -0.37 16.76 30.17
N THR A 129 -0.54 17.87 29.46
CA THR A 129 -0.48 17.88 28.00
C THR A 129 0.85 17.32 27.52
N GLN A 130 0.77 16.29 26.69
CA GLN A 130 1.88 15.69 25.98
C GLN A 130 1.74 15.97 24.49
N SER A 131 2.84 15.89 23.78
CA SER A 131 2.84 16.09 22.32
C SER A 131 3.87 15.23 21.64
N ILE A 132 3.60 14.92 20.37
CA ILE A 132 4.53 14.24 19.50
C ILE A 132 4.57 14.96 18.14
N GLY A 133 5.76 15.15 17.58
CA GLY A 133 6.02 15.95 16.38
C GLY A 133 7.06 17.05 16.63
N PRO A 134 7.23 18.06 15.75
CA PRO A 134 6.43 18.23 14.52
C PRO A 134 6.74 17.19 13.45
N PHE A 135 5.74 16.88 12.64
CA PHE A 135 5.85 16.07 11.43
C PHE A 135 5.44 16.90 10.23
N SER A 136 5.87 16.54 9.04
CA SER A 136 5.49 17.24 7.83
C SER A 136 5.28 16.31 6.64
N PHE A 137 4.39 16.73 5.74
CA PHE A 137 4.21 16.09 4.44
C PHE A 137 3.91 17.12 3.35
N HIS A 138 4.16 16.70 2.11
CA HIS A 138 3.76 17.43 0.92
C HIS A 138 2.52 16.76 0.32
N VAL A 139 1.59 17.58 -0.15
CA VAL A 139 0.41 17.10 -0.87
C VAL A 139 0.76 16.93 -2.34
N VAL A 140 0.55 15.73 -2.87
CA VAL A 140 0.89 15.36 -4.24
C VAL A 140 -0.35 15.01 -5.04
N GLU A 141 -0.19 14.82 -6.34
CA GLU A 141 -1.26 14.39 -7.25
C GLU A 141 -0.75 13.25 -8.12
N TRP A 142 -1.65 12.32 -8.47
CA TRP A 142 -1.32 11.25 -9.40
C TRP A 142 -1.06 11.81 -10.79
N GLU A 143 0.10 11.51 -11.34
CA GLU A 143 0.38 11.60 -12.77
C GLU A 143 -0.01 10.27 -13.44
N SER A 144 -0.44 10.31 -14.69
CA SER A 144 -0.87 9.12 -15.42
C SER A 144 -0.35 9.11 -16.85
N ALA A 145 -0.13 7.92 -17.38
CA ALA A 145 0.20 7.73 -18.79
C ALA A 145 -1.01 8.11 -19.67
N GLN A 146 -0.95 9.25 -20.35
CA GLN A 146 -2.00 9.70 -21.25
C GLN A 146 -1.88 9.05 -22.63
N SER A 147 -0.66 9.02 -23.17
CA SER A 147 -0.40 8.43 -24.47
C SER A 147 0.99 7.85 -24.54
N VAL A 148 1.21 6.98 -25.54
CA VAL A 148 2.51 6.37 -25.81
C VAL A 148 2.83 6.41 -27.28
N GLU A 149 4.13 6.44 -27.58
CA GLU A 149 4.68 6.32 -28.92
C GLU A 149 5.84 5.30 -28.92
N LEU A 150 6.10 4.65 -30.04
CA LEU A 150 7.27 3.78 -30.19
C LEU A 150 8.55 4.62 -30.07
N GLY A 151 9.36 4.32 -29.07
CA GLY A 151 10.65 4.98 -28.83
C GLY A 151 11.80 4.24 -29.51
N SER A 152 12.11 3.02 -29.05
CA SER A 152 13.13 2.17 -29.68
C SER A 152 12.70 0.70 -29.69
N GLN A 153 13.31 -0.04 -30.60
CA GLN A 153 13.19 -1.49 -30.72
C GLN A 153 14.59 -2.07 -30.72
N GLU A 154 14.86 -2.96 -29.78
CA GLU A 154 16.12 -3.66 -29.62
C GLU A 154 15.88 -5.16 -29.56
N GLU A 155 16.93 -5.97 -29.61
CA GLU A 155 16.79 -7.42 -29.43
C GLU A 155 16.24 -7.72 -28.04
N GLY A 156 15.05 -8.34 -27.97
CA GLY A 156 14.37 -8.71 -26.74
C GLY A 156 13.68 -7.55 -25.98
N LEU A 157 13.67 -6.31 -26.51
CA LEU A 157 13.11 -5.16 -25.80
C LEU A 157 12.44 -4.15 -26.73
N VAL A 158 11.22 -3.73 -26.36
CA VAL A 158 10.52 -2.60 -26.97
C VAL A 158 10.40 -1.49 -25.93
N VAL A 159 10.86 -0.30 -26.25
CA VAL A 159 10.75 0.87 -25.37
C VAL A 159 9.75 1.86 -25.97
N LEU A 160 8.78 2.25 -25.17
CA LEU A 160 7.78 3.25 -25.49
C LEU A 160 8.09 4.55 -24.75
N ASN A 161 7.98 5.68 -25.45
CA ASN A 161 7.99 6.99 -24.83
C ASN A 161 6.56 7.26 -24.34
N VAL A 162 6.43 7.64 -23.09
CA VAL A 162 5.16 7.94 -22.44
C VAL A 162 4.98 9.45 -22.35
N THR A 163 3.78 9.92 -22.70
CA THR A 163 3.38 11.30 -22.45
C THR A 163 2.48 11.31 -21.22
N PRO A 164 2.85 12.00 -20.13
CA PRO A 164 2.01 12.11 -18.96
C PRO A 164 0.80 13.03 -19.21
N ASP A 165 -0.23 12.90 -18.40
CA ASP A 165 -1.40 13.78 -18.40
C ASP A 165 -1.08 15.18 -17.84
N GLN A 166 -0.02 15.27 -17.04
CA GLN A 166 0.48 16.53 -16.48
C GLN A 166 1.99 16.45 -16.25
N GLY A 167 2.61 17.62 -16.04
CA GLY A 167 4.06 17.71 -15.83
C GLY A 167 4.88 17.68 -17.12
N ASP A 168 6.19 17.81 -16.97
CA ASP A 168 7.16 17.85 -18.06
C ASP A 168 8.12 16.66 -18.04
N SER A 169 7.77 15.60 -17.29
CA SER A 169 8.57 14.37 -17.23
C SER A 169 8.57 13.64 -18.60
N THR A 170 9.59 12.83 -18.83
CA THR A 170 9.73 12.01 -20.04
C THR A 170 9.75 10.52 -19.68
N PRO A 171 8.64 9.98 -19.16
CA PRO A 171 8.59 8.61 -18.72
C PRO A 171 8.81 7.61 -19.86
N LYS A 172 9.30 6.43 -19.52
CA LYS A 172 9.47 5.33 -20.48
C LYS A 172 8.87 4.03 -19.95
N LEU A 173 8.33 3.25 -20.87
CA LEU A 173 7.80 1.92 -20.63
C LEU A 173 8.57 0.92 -21.47
N GLY A 174 9.25 -0.03 -20.84
CA GLY A 174 9.90 -1.18 -21.45
C GLY A 174 8.98 -2.38 -21.45
N LEU A 175 8.84 -3.03 -22.60
CA LEU A 175 8.12 -4.30 -22.77
C LEU A 175 9.12 -5.33 -23.26
N SER A 176 9.27 -6.43 -22.53
CA SER A 176 10.16 -7.53 -22.90
C SER A 176 9.52 -8.89 -22.63
N PHE A 177 10.07 -9.95 -23.23
CA PHE A 177 9.52 -11.28 -23.15
C PHE A 177 10.59 -12.25 -22.67
N PRO A 178 10.69 -12.53 -21.36
CA PRO A 178 11.60 -13.55 -20.81
C PRO A 178 11.42 -14.93 -21.46
N SER A 179 10.17 -15.31 -21.76
CA SER A 179 9.78 -16.45 -22.58
C SER A 179 8.59 -16.06 -23.46
N ALA A 180 8.19 -16.91 -24.41
CA ALA A 180 7.12 -16.58 -25.33
C ALA A 180 5.75 -16.35 -24.67
N ASP A 181 5.52 -16.91 -23.49
CA ASP A 181 4.31 -16.89 -22.69
C ASP A 181 4.38 -15.92 -21.49
N VAL A 182 5.48 -15.16 -21.36
CA VAL A 182 5.73 -14.21 -20.27
C VAL A 182 6.02 -12.82 -20.83
N LEU A 183 5.18 -11.86 -20.46
CA LEU A 183 5.37 -10.44 -20.73
C LEU A 183 5.90 -9.76 -19.46
N ARG A 184 6.97 -8.98 -19.57
CA ARG A 184 7.49 -8.10 -18.51
C ARG A 184 7.20 -6.65 -18.84
N PHE A 185 6.69 -5.93 -17.87
CA PHE A 185 6.54 -4.47 -17.87
C PHE A 185 7.56 -3.83 -16.96
N GLN A 186 8.31 -2.87 -17.47
CA GLN A 186 9.22 -2.05 -16.69
C GLN A 186 8.92 -0.58 -16.98
N PHE A 187 8.49 0.18 -15.99
CA PHE A 187 8.14 1.58 -16.16
C PHE A 187 8.98 2.48 -15.27
N SER A 188 9.55 3.55 -15.85
CA SER A 188 10.27 4.60 -15.14
C SER A 188 9.72 5.98 -15.48
N PRO A 189 9.25 6.75 -14.48
CA PRO A 189 8.84 8.14 -14.67
C PRO A 189 10.00 9.07 -14.99
N LEU A 190 11.24 8.70 -14.63
CA LEU A 190 12.43 9.53 -14.80
C LEU A 190 13.10 9.34 -16.18
N GLY A 191 12.72 8.31 -16.90
CA GLY A 191 13.13 8.07 -18.30
C GLY A 191 14.55 7.53 -18.52
N ASP A 192 15.49 7.78 -17.67
CA ASP A 192 16.89 7.35 -17.81
C ASP A 192 17.20 6.07 -17.03
N VAL A 193 16.50 4.97 -17.41
CA VAL A 193 16.70 3.65 -16.80
C VAL A 193 17.01 2.63 -17.88
N ALA A 194 17.94 1.74 -17.60
CA ALA A 194 18.20 0.58 -18.46
C ALA A 194 17.17 -0.51 -18.15
N PHE A 195 16.28 -0.77 -19.11
CA PHE A 195 15.34 -1.88 -19.03
C PHE A 195 16.02 -3.20 -19.42
N GLU A 196 15.54 -4.29 -18.84
CA GLU A 196 16.08 -5.61 -19.13
C GLU A 196 15.41 -6.24 -20.37
N ALA A 197 16.22 -6.70 -21.30
CA ALA A 197 15.75 -7.43 -22.48
C ALA A 197 15.29 -8.86 -22.11
N GLY A 198 14.28 -9.35 -22.81
CA GLY A 198 13.84 -10.74 -22.75
C GLY A 198 14.60 -11.65 -23.72
N ALA A 199 14.41 -12.95 -23.55
CA ALA A 199 15.09 -13.95 -24.40
C ALA A 199 14.22 -14.46 -25.57
N ALA A 200 12.91 -14.20 -25.55
CA ALA A 200 12.02 -14.67 -26.60
C ALA A 200 12.02 -13.74 -27.84
N ASP A 201 11.93 -14.34 -28.98
CA ASP A 201 11.72 -13.63 -30.25
C ASP A 201 10.33 -12.99 -30.28
N TYR A 202 10.24 -11.82 -30.87
CA TYR A 202 8.98 -11.13 -31.09
C TYR A 202 8.93 -10.43 -32.45
N SER A 203 7.73 -10.17 -32.91
CA SER A 203 7.45 -9.28 -34.04
C SER A 203 6.70 -8.04 -33.56
N ILE A 204 6.83 -6.96 -34.32
CA ILE A 204 6.13 -5.71 -34.01
C ILE A 204 5.45 -5.19 -35.28
N GLU A 205 4.18 -4.78 -35.11
CA GLU A 205 3.41 -4.06 -36.13
C GLU A 205 2.93 -2.76 -35.49
N GLU A 206 2.99 -1.68 -36.24
CA GLU A 206 2.59 -0.37 -35.79
C GLU A 206 1.69 0.33 -36.81
N ASP A 207 0.59 0.91 -36.30
CA ASP A 207 -0.25 1.78 -37.09
C ASP A 207 -0.44 3.15 -36.39
N SER A 208 -1.41 3.95 -36.86
CA SER A 208 -1.70 5.28 -36.26
C SER A 208 -2.24 5.21 -34.84
N ASN A 209 -2.84 4.11 -34.42
CA ASN A 209 -3.60 4.00 -33.19
C ASN A 209 -3.00 3.01 -32.20
N SER A 210 -2.24 2.03 -32.70
CA SER A 210 -1.74 0.91 -31.89
C SER A 210 -0.35 0.45 -32.28
N ILE A 211 0.26 -0.24 -31.34
CA ILE A 211 1.50 -1.02 -31.47
C ILE A 211 1.15 -2.44 -31.06
N ILE A 212 1.32 -3.40 -31.96
CA ILE A 212 1.06 -4.82 -31.71
C ILE A 212 2.39 -5.54 -31.63
N ILE A 213 2.64 -6.22 -30.51
CA ILE A 213 3.86 -6.99 -30.26
C ILE A 213 3.45 -8.44 -30.06
N SER A 214 3.98 -9.34 -30.89
CA SER A 214 3.61 -10.76 -30.85
C SER A 214 4.82 -11.65 -30.69
N THR A 215 4.75 -12.56 -29.74
CA THR A 215 5.62 -13.74 -29.61
C THR A 215 4.96 -14.95 -30.32
N SER A 216 5.48 -16.15 -30.13
CA SER A 216 4.78 -17.36 -30.55
C SER A 216 3.57 -17.74 -29.70
N ALA A 217 3.40 -17.16 -28.49
CA ALA A 217 2.33 -17.50 -27.54
C ALA A 217 1.46 -16.32 -27.15
N LEU A 218 1.97 -15.09 -27.16
CA LEU A 218 1.27 -13.89 -26.73
C LEU A 218 1.13 -12.85 -27.85
N GLU A 219 0.03 -12.14 -27.84
CA GLU A 219 -0.16 -10.88 -28.54
C GLU A 219 -0.44 -9.76 -27.52
N VAL A 220 0.36 -8.71 -27.58
CA VAL A 220 0.23 -7.51 -26.76
C VAL A 220 -0.13 -6.35 -27.67
N THR A 221 -1.35 -5.83 -27.53
CA THR A 221 -1.79 -4.64 -28.25
C THR A 221 -1.70 -3.43 -27.31
N VAL A 222 -0.86 -2.48 -27.66
CA VAL A 222 -0.75 -1.20 -26.95
C VAL A 222 -1.50 -0.14 -27.76
N THR A 223 -2.60 0.37 -27.19
CA THR A 223 -3.29 1.54 -27.72
C THR A 223 -2.51 2.80 -27.41
N LYS A 224 -2.27 3.65 -28.41
CA LYS A 224 -1.38 4.81 -28.27
C LYS A 224 -2.03 5.96 -27.51
N SER A 225 -3.31 6.26 -27.80
CA SER A 225 -4.01 7.40 -27.16
C SER A 225 -5.55 7.18 -27.17
N PRO A 226 -6.20 7.19 -25.99
CA PRO A 226 -5.56 7.14 -24.68
C PRO A 226 -4.78 5.85 -24.50
N TYR A 227 -3.73 5.87 -23.63
CA TYR A 227 -2.92 4.70 -23.37
C TYR A 227 -3.76 3.53 -22.86
N GLY A 228 -3.54 2.37 -23.41
CA GLY A 228 -4.17 1.12 -23.00
C GLY A 228 -3.37 -0.09 -23.45
N VAL A 229 -3.54 -1.22 -22.77
CA VAL A 229 -2.89 -2.49 -23.10
C VAL A 229 -3.89 -3.62 -23.07
N GLU A 230 -3.85 -4.48 -24.10
CA GLU A 230 -4.52 -5.78 -24.10
C GLU A 230 -3.47 -6.88 -24.22
N VAL A 231 -3.64 -7.97 -23.48
CA VAL A 231 -2.80 -9.17 -23.59
C VAL A 231 -3.68 -10.36 -23.94
N ARG A 232 -3.36 -11.03 -25.05
CA ARG A 232 -4.07 -12.19 -25.55
C ARG A 232 -3.16 -13.40 -25.60
N ASP A 233 -3.72 -14.54 -25.31
CA ASP A 233 -3.11 -15.84 -25.56
C ASP A 233 -3.41 -16.23 -27.02
N LEU A 234 -2.37 -16.50 -27.80
CA LEU A 234 -2.50 -16.80 -29.22
C LEU A 234 -2.98 -18.23 -29.50
N ASP A 235 -2.69 -19.18 -28.63
CA ASP A 235 -3.10 -20.57 -28.79
C ASP A 235 -4.63 -20.71 -28.61
N THR A 236 -5.20 -19.98 -27.67
CA THR A 236 -6.63 -20.03 -27.37
C THR A 236 -7.41 -18.86 -27.97
N GLY A 237 -6.75 -17.79 -28.39
CA GLY A 237 -7.33 -16.52 -28.83
C GLY A 237 -8.01 -15.74 -27.68
N LYS A 238 -7.77 -16.14 -26.43
CA LYS A 238 -8.45 -15.61 -25.26
C LYS A 238 -7.82 -14.30 -24.79
N LEU A 239 -8.65 -13.29 -24.52
CA LEU A 239 -8.21 -12.09 -23.84
C LEU A 239 -7.90 -12.42 -22.37
N LEU A 240 -6.64 -12.36 -22.00
CA LEU A 240 -6.17 -12.64 -20.66
C LEU A 240 -6.46 -11.48 -19.72
N THR A 241 -5.96 -10.31 -20.06
CA THR A 241 -6.16 -9.10 -19.29
C THR A 241 -6.09 -7.87 -20.17
N GLN A 242 -6.69 -6.79 -19.74
CA GLN A 242 -6.61 -5.49 -20.40
C GLN A 242 -6.74 -4.37 -19.38
N ASN A 243 -6.17 -3.24 -19.74
CA ASN A 243 -6.51 -1.98 -19.11
C ASN A 243 -7.13 -1.05 -20.15
N GLY A 244 -8.22 -0.45 -19.84
CA GLY A 244 -9.08 0.10 -20.87
C GLY A 244 -9.16 1.62 -20.92
N GLY A 245 -8.14 2.29 -21.47
CA GLY A 245 -8.28 3.61 -22.09
C GLY A 245 -8.98 4.74 -21.30
N THR A 246 -8.98 4.69 -19.96
CA THR A 246 -9.56 5.77 -19.12
C THR A 246 -8.53 6.85 -18.80
N GLY A 247 -7.22 6.61 -19.10
CA GLY A 247 -6.12 7.52 -18.84
C GLY A 247 -5.59 7.48 -17.42
N SER A 248 -5.84 6.39 -16.68
CA SER A 248 -5.30 6.20 -15.32
C SER A 248 -4.84 4.76 -15.06
N GLU A 249 -4.57 4.03 -16.12
CA GLU A 249 -4.21 2.61 -16.09
C GLU A 249 -2.80 2.39 -15.54
N LEU A 250 -1.90 3.31 -15.82
CA LEU A 250 -0.55 3.38 -15.31
C LEU A 250 -0.33 4.77 -14.71
N SER A 251 -0.12 4.85 -13.40
CA SER A 251 0.00 6.11 -12.68
C SER A 251 1.14 6.06 -11.69
N TRP A 252 1.64 7.23 -11.33
CA TRP A 252 2.70 7.38 -10.32
C TRP A 252 2.50 8.66 -9.50
N LEU A 253 3.04 8.65 -8.28
CA LEU A 253 3.06 9.82 -7.40
C LEU A 253 4.49 10.31 -7.26
N THR A 254 4.69 11.60 -7.53
CA THR A 254 5.96 12.28 -7.32
C THR A 254 5.79 13.31 -6.22
N ASP A 255 6.66 13.29 -5.20
CA ASP A 255 6.61 14.28 -4.12
C ASP A 255 7.11 15.65 -4.58
N GLY A 256 6.91 16.66 -3.70
CA GLY A 256 7.34 18.04 -4.00
C GLY A 256 8.86 18.24 -4.19
N ALA A 257 9.68 17.21 -3.90
CA ALA A 257 11.10 17.17 -4.15
C ALA A 257 11.47 16.45 -5.46
N GLY A 258 10.49 15.94 -6.20
CA GLY A 258 10.67 15.20 -7.44
C GLY A 258 10.99 13.70 -7.24
N LEU A 259 10.79 13.17 -6.02
CA LEU A 259 10.99 11.76 -5.75
C LEU A 259 9.69 10.98 -5.99
N VAL A 260 9.77 9.92 -6.76
CA VAL A 260 8.65 9.01 -6.97
C VAL A 260 8.41 8.21 -5.70
N LYS A 261 7.18 8.19 -5.23
CA LYS A 261 6.76 7.53 -3.97
C LYS A 261 5.95 6.28 -4.19
N ASN A 262 5.07 6.30 -5.19
CA ASN A 262 4.17 5.19 -5.46
C ASN A 262 3.98 4.99 -6.95
N PHE A 263 3.71 3.74 -7.32
CA PHE A 263 3.16 3.35 -8.61
C PHE A 263 1.79 2.73 -8.44
N ARG A 264 0.96 2.82 -9.48
CA ARG A 264 -0.32 2.13 -9.56
C ARG A 264 -0.54 1.57 -10.95
N GLY A 265 -0.88 0.28 -11.01
CA GLY A 265 -1.43 -0.36 -12.19
C GLY A 265 -2.91 -0.67 -11.99
N ARG A 266 -3.71 -0.52 -13.04
CA ARG A 266 -5.15 -0.79 -13.04
C ARG A 266 -5.52 -1.66 -14.23
N TYR A 267 -6.35 -2.66 -14.00
CA TYR A 267 -6.82 -3.61 -15.00
C TYR A 267 -8.31 -3.89 -14.87
N GLU A 268 -8.98 -4.08 -15.98
CA GLU A 268 -10.37 -4.49 -15.99
C GLU A 268 -10.54 -5.93 -15.46
N SER A 269 -11.60 -6.14 -14.71
CA SER A 269 -11.92 -7.44 -14.14
C SER A 269 -13.41 -7.72 -14.23
N PRO A 270 -13.86 -8.59 -15.16
CA PRO A 270 -15.25 -8.98 -15.23
C PRO A 270 -15.67 -9.72 -13.97
N SER A 271 -16.93 -9.60 -13.56
CA SER A 271 -17.47 -10.15 -12.30
C SER A 271 -17.29 -11.68 -12.15
N SER A 272 -17.06 -12.40 -13.26
CA SER A 272 -16.81 -13.84 -13.25
C SER A 272 -15.35 -14.21 -12.98
N GLU A 273 -14.43 -13.26 -13.02
CA GLU A 273 -13.01 -13.50 -12.79
C GLU A 273 -12.75 -13.76 -11.31
N LYS A 274 -11.92 -14.75 -11.01
CA LYS A 274 -11.51 -15.14 -9.66
C LYS A 274 -9.99 -15.10 -9.54
N PHE A 275 -9.53 -14.75 -8.34
CA PHE A 275 -8.11 -14.55 -8.05
C PHE A 275 -7.65 -15.46 -6.91
N TYR A 276 -6.47 -16.06 -7.05
CA TYR A 276 -5.90 -17.00 -6.09
C TYR A 276 -4.41 -16.72 -5.92
N GLY A 277 -3.92 -16.62 -4.70
CA GLY A 277 -2.49 -16.37 -4.46
C GLY A 277 -2.21 -15.51 -3.24
N PHE A 278 -1.20 -14.65 -3.35
CA PHE A 278 -0.70 -13.71 -2.34
C PHE A 278 -0.01 -14.37 -1.13
N GLY A 279 0.51 -15.58 -1.31
CA GLY A 279 1.23 -16.31 -0.27
C GLY A 279 0.33 -17.05 0.71
N GLU A 280 0.82 -17.29 1.91
CA GLU A 280 0.08 -17.98 2.95
C GLU A 280 -0.88 -17.02 3.65
N ARG A 281 -2.20 -17.27 3.53
CA ARG A 281 -3.26 -16.45 4.11
C ARG A 281 -4.24 -17.33 4.87
N TYR A 282 -4.82 -16.80 5.96
CA TYR A 282 -5.73 -17.52 6.85
C TYR A 282 -7.21 -17.14 6.67
N ASN A 283 -7.50 -16.27 5.74
CA ASN A 283 -8.82 -15.96 5.22
C ASN A 283 -9.16 -16.84 4.00
N GLY A 284 -10.18 -16.53 3.23
CA GLY A 284 -10.57 -17.30 2.04
C GLY A 284 -9.45 -17.43 0.99
N ILE A 285 -9.45 -18.50 0.20
CA ILE A 285 -8.47 -18.74 -0.85
C ILE A 285 -8.75 -17.92 -2.12
N GLU A 286 -10.01 -17.58 -2.37
CA GLU A 286 -10.43 -16.73 -3.49
C GLU A 286 -10.47 -15.27 -3.00
N LYS A 287 -9.83 -14.36 -3.74
CA LYS A 287 -9.50 -13.01 -3.30
C LYS A 287 -10.31 -11.89 -3.94
N ARG A 288 -11.28 -12.21 -4.78
CA ARG A 288 -12.15 -11.17 -5.35
C ARG A 288 -12.98 -10.51 -4.25
N GLY A 289 -13.04 -9.18 -4.26
CA GLY A 289 -13.71 -8.38 -3.24
C GLY A 289 -12.90 -8.20 -1.95
N GLU A 290 -11.59 -8.49 -2.00
CA GLU A 290 -10.68 -8.26 -0.88
C GLU A 290 -9.60 -7.25 -1.28
N THR A 291 -9.19 -6.41 -0.34
CA THR A 291 -7.95 -5.63 -0.41
C THR A 291 -6.85 -6.42 0.30
N VAL A 292 -5.74 -6.68 -0.39
CA VAL A 292 -4.67 -7.56 0.06
C VAL A 292 -3.37 -6.79 0.22
N ASP A 293 -2.86 -6.70 1.44
CA ASP A 293 -1.56 -6.10 1.73
C ASP A 293 -0.43 -7.10 1.49
N ILE A 294 0.60 -6.68 0.77
CA ILE A 294 1.85 -7.40 0.61
C ILE A 294 2.84 -6.83 1.62
N TYR A 295 2.78 -7.41 2.80
CA TYR A 295 3.65 -7.09 3.93
C TYR A 295 3.76 -8.29 4.87
N VAL A 296 4.92 -8.47 5.49
CA VAL A 296 5.17 -9.55 6.45
C VAL A 296 4.88 -9.04 7.86
N TYR A 297 3.80 -9.55 8.46
CA TYR A 297 3.40 -9.22 9.82
C TYR A 297 3.91 -10.28 10.80
N ASN A 298 4.57 -9.87 11.86
CA ASN A 298 4.95 -10.77 12.96
C ASN A 298 3.78 -10.96 13.94
N GLN A 299 2.72 -11.61 13.46
CA GLN A 299 1.53 -11.88 14.26
C GLN A 299 1.27 -13.39 14.37
N TYR A 300 1.42 -13.93 15.58
CA TYR A 300 1.30 -15.38 15.82
C TYR A 300 -0.11 -15.85 16.25
N GLN A 301 -1.04 -14.93 16.48
CA GLN A 301 -2.45 -15.22 16.82
C GLN A 301 -3.39 -14.28 16.08
N ASN A 302 -4.60 -14.76 15.77
CA ASN A 302 -5.65 -13.98 15.10
C ASN A 302 -5.17 -13.32 13.80
N GLN A 303 -4.44 -14.06 12.98
CA GLN A 303 -3.78 -13.52 11.80
C GLN A 303 -4.76 -12.93 10.79
N GLY A 304 -5.94 -13.58 10.59
CA GLY A 304 -6.93 -13.10 9.64
C GLY A 304 -6.34 -12.96 8.24
N GLU A 305 -6.26 -11.74 7.75
CA GLU A 305 -5.65 -11.37 6.46
C GLU A 305 -4.13 -11.14 6.52
N ARG A 306 -3.56 -11.02 7.74
CA ARG A 306 -2.12 -10.81 7.95
C ARG A 306 -1.35 -12.10 7.73
N SER A 307 -0.12 -12.00 7.24
CA SER A 307 0.67 -13.16 6.84
C SER A 307 2.15 -13.00 7.20
N TYR A 308 2.80 -14.10 7.59
CA TYR A 308 4.26 -14.21 7.65
C TYR A 308 4.90 -14.41 6.28
N LEU A 309 4.12 -14.90 5.30
CA LEU A 309 4.60 -15.21 3.95
C LEU A 309 3.70 -14.51 2.93
N ALA A 310 3.90 -13.22 2.76
CA ALA A 310 3.26 -12.44 1.72
C ALA A 310 4.04 -12.60 0.40
N VAL A 311 3.33 -12.89 -0.69
CA VAL A 311 3.92 -13.07 -2.03
C VAL A 311 3.17 -12.18 -3.01
N PRO A 312 3.80 -11.25 -3.71
CA PRO A 312 3.15 -10.32 -4.64
C PRO A 312 2.82 -10.99 -5.99
N PHE A 313 2.12 -12.12 -5.93
CA PHE A 313 1.76 -12.95 -7.07
C PHE A 313 0.36 -13.52 -6.89
N PHE A 314 -0.43 -13.47 -7.96
CA PHE A 314 -1.72 -14.14 -8.03
C PHE A 314 -1.92 -14.83 -9.39
N TYR A 315 -2.79 -15.84 -9.39
CA TYR A 315 -3.36 -16.48 -10.57
C TYR A 315 -4.80 -16.06 -10.80
N SER A 316 -5.16 -15.73 -12.03
CA SER A 316 -6.53 -15.43 -12.46
C SER A 316 -7.18 -16.61 -13.15
N SER A 317 -8.47 -16.85 -12.87
CA SER A 317 -9.28 -17.86 -13.57
C SER A 317 -9.42 -17.61 -15.08
N LYS A 318 -8.96 -16.47 -15.57
CA LYS A 318 -8.86 -16.17 -17.00
C LYS A 318 -7.68 -16.86 -17.70
N GLY A 319 -6.76 -17.45 -16.94
CA GLY A 319 -5.60 -18.18 -17.47
C GLY A 319 -4.35 -17.34 -17.55
N TYR A 320 -4.11 -16.50 -16.57
CA TYR A 320 -2.85 -15.76 -16.41
C TYR A 320 -2.48 -15.60 -14.94
N GLY A 321 -1.23 -15.30 -14.67
CA GLY A 321 -0.76 -14.81 -13.39
C GLY A 321 -0.16 -13.42 -13.53
N LEU A 322 -0.22 -12.63 -12.47
CA LEU A 322 0.53 -11.40 -12.35
C LEU A 322 1.52 -11.52 -11.18
N TYR A 323 2.78 -11.22 -11.45
CA TYR A 323 3.86 -11.15 -10.46
C TYR A 323 4.42 -9.73 -10.43
N LEU A 324 4.29 -9.05 -9.31
CA LEU A 324 4.90 -7.75 -9.04
C LEU A 324 6.30 -7.99 -8.45
N ASP A 325 7.35 -7.65 -9.19
CA ASP A 325 8.74 -7.83 -8.74
C ASP A 325 9.18 -6.64 -7.90
N SER A 326 8.76 -6.68 -6.64
CA SER A 326 9.05 -5.62 -5.67
C SER A 326 9.18 -6.19 -4.27
N THR A 327 10.09 -5.62 -3.49
CA THR A 327 10.26 -5.88 -2.05
C THR A 327 9.64 -4.79 -1.18
N TYR A 328 9.09 -3.76 -1.78
CA TYR A 328 8.41 -2.68 -1.07
C TYR A 328 6.98 -3.08 -0.70
N TYR A 329 6.42 -2.36 0.27
CA TYR A 329 5.00 -2.49 0.57
C TYR A 329 4.17 -2.30 -0.70
N ALA A 330 3.26 -3.23 -0.92
CA ALA A 330 2.29 -3.13 -1.98
C ALA A 330 0.89 -3.52 -1.47
N GLN A 331 -0.13 -2.99 -2.13
CA GLN A 331 -1.52 -3.30 -1.85
C GLN A 331 -2.22 -3.67 -3.17
N PHE A 332 -2.99 -4.73 -3.13
CA PHE A 332 -3.83 -5.17 -4.24
C PHE A 332 -5.30 -5.05 -3.85
N ASP A 333 -6.01 -4.17 -4.54
CA ASP A 333 -7.47 -4.09 -4.50
C ASP A 333 -8.02 -5.06 -5.56
N MET A 334 -8.54 -6.18 -5.13
CA MET A 334 -9.00 -7.26 -6.00
C MET A 334 -10.50 -7.14 -6.31
N ALA A 335 -10.90 -5.99 -6.86
CA ALA A 335 -12.30 -5.63 -7.14
C ALA A 335 -13.14 -5.42 -5.85
N ASP A 336 -12.51 -4.90 -4.80
CA ASP A 336 -13.14 -4.51 -3.54
C ASP A 336 -13.78 -3.10 -3.67
N SER A 337 -12.98 -2.10 -4.03
CA SER A 337 -13.47 -0.72 -4.21
C SER A 337 -14.29 -0.53 -5.48
N ASP A 338 -13.91 -1.19 -6.59
CA ASP A 338 -14.64 -1.20 -7.85
C ASP A 338 -14.80 -2.63 -8.37
N PRO A 339 -16.04 -3.17 -8.47
CA PRO A 339 -16.26 -4.54 -8.88
C PRO A 339 -15.90 -4.87 -10.33
N ASN A 340 -15.52 -3.88 -11.14
CA ASN A 340 -15.17 -4.06 -12.55
C ASN A 340 -13.68 -4.00 -12.83
N GLN A 341 -12.85 -3.80 -11.82
CA GLN A 341 -11.40 -3.65 -11.98
C GLN A 341 -10.65 -4.21 -10.78
N TYR A 342 -9.40 -4.57 -10.97
CA TYR A 342 -8.44 -4.69 -9.87
C TYR A 342 -7.32 -3.67 -10.05
N THR A 343 -6.75 -3.24 -8.95
CA THR A 343 -5.61 -2.32 -8.95
C THR A 343 -4.52 -2.87 -8.05
N PHE A 344 -3.28 -2.52 -8.35
CA PHE A 344 -2.20 -2.65 -7.38
C PHE A 344 -1.49 -1.30 -7.22
N THR A 345 -1.10 -1.04 -5.99
CA THR A 345 -0.27 0.12 -5.63
C THR A 345 0.99 -0.41 -4.97
N VAL A 346 2.14 0.12 -5.33
CA VAL A 346 3.42 -0.25 -4.73
C VAL A 346 4.19 0.98 -4.34
N ASN A 347 4.73 0.98 -3.13
CA ASN A 347 5.65 2.02 -2.68
C ASN A 347 6.97 1.89 -3.41
N THR A 348 7.69 2.98 -3.49
CA THR A 348 9.07 2.98 -3.98
C THR A 348 9.90 3.93 -3.14
N SER A 349 11.18 3.66 -3.04
CA SER A 349 12.16 4.59 -2.47
C SER A 349 13.47 4.40 -3.22
N GLY A 350 14.15 5.50 -3.53
CA GLY A 350 15.45 5.42 -4.15
C GLY A 350 15.60 6.34 -5.36
N ASP A 351 16.81 6.32 -5.90
CA ASP A 351 17.22 7.23 -6.95
C ASP A 351 16.76 6.77 -8.35
N ASP A 352 16.46 5.47 -8.51
CA ASP A 352 16.02 4.86 -9.78
C ASP A 352 14.71 4.07 -9.60
N PRO A 353 13.57 4.75 -9.43
CA PRO A 353 12.29 4.09 -9.21
C PRO A 353 11.79 3.44 -10.49
N VAL A 354 11.70 2.11 -10.49
CA VAL A 354 11.12 1.32 -11.58
C VAL A 354 9.97 0.50 -11.05
N LEU A 355 8.81 0.60 -11.71
CA LEU A 355 7.76 -0.38 -11.56
C LEU A 355 8.10 -1.57 -12.44
N ASP A 356 8.18 -2.76 -11.87
CA ASP A 356 8.53 -3.99 -12.57
C ASP A 356 7.52 -5.09 -12.22
N TYR A 357 6.87 -5.64 -13.24
CA TYR A 357 5.94 -6.75 -13.05
C TYR A 357 5.78 -7.59 -14.30
N TYR A 358 5.27 -8.80 -14.12
CA TYR A 358 5.13 -9.80 -15.18
C TYR A 358 3.68 -10.26 -15.32
N ILE A 359 3.27 -10.53 -16.55
CA ILE A 359 2.05 -11.26 -16.88
C ILE A 359 2.47 -12.58 -17.51
N ILE A 360 2.04 -13.69 -16.91
CA ILE A 360 2.40 -15.05 -17.28
C ILE A 360 1.15 -15.74 -17.80
N SER A 361 1.11 -16.17 -19.06
CA SER A 361 -0.03 -16.88 -19.65
C SER A 361 0.05 -18.38 -19.38
N GLY A 362 -1.09 -19.03 -19.21
CA GLY A 362 -1.21 -20.48 -19.16
C GLY A 362 -2.22 -21.02 -18.16
N THR A 363 -2.22 -22.34 -18.06
CA THR A 363 -2.90 -23.08 -16.98
C THR A 363 -2.29 -22.74 -15.62
N PRO A 364 -2.95 -23.07 -14.50
CA PRO A 364 -2.37 -22.83 -13.17
C PRO A 364 -0.97 -23.44 -13.00
N GLU A 365 -0.73 -24.62 -13.56
CA GLU A 365 0.57 -25.30 -13.47
C GLU A 365 1.65 -24.57 -14.28
N GLU A 366 1.33 -24.12 -15.48
CA GLU A 366 2.23 -23.36 -16.35
C GLU A 366 2.55 -21.98 -15.74
N VAL A 367 1.55 -21.30 -15.22
CA VAL A 367 1.72 -19.98 -14.57
C VAL A 367 2.59 -20.08 -13.32
N ILE A 368 2.40 -21.11 -12.47
CA ILE A 368 3.26 -21.35 -11.30
C ILE A 368 4.68 -21.75 -11.76
N GLY A 369 4.79 -22.51 -12.83
CA GLY A 369 6.07 -22.84 -13.45
C GLY A 369 6.81 -21.60 -13.91
N GLY A 370 6.17 -20.73 -14.70
CA GLY A 370 6.71 -19.44 -15.14
C GLY A 370 7.13 -18.53 -14.00
N TYR A 371 6.28 -18.39 -12.97
CA TYR A 371 6.64 -17.66 -11.75
C TYR A 371 7.90 -18.24 -11.07
N SER A 372 8.02 -19.58 -11.00
CA SER A 372 9.17 -20.24 -10.38
C SER A 372 10.47 -20.07 -11.20
N GLU A 373 10.38 -19.93 -12.52
CA GLU A 373 11.55 -19.61 -13.36
C GLU A 373 12.03 -18.17 -13.10
N LEU A 374 11.11 -17.24 -12.89
CA LEU A 374 11.43 -15.83 -12.60
C LEU A 374 11.96 -15.61 -11.17
N SER A 375 11.29 -16.18 -10.18
CA SER A 375 11.60 -15.96 -8.76
C SER A 375 12.62 -16.92 -8.19
N GLY A 376 12.96 -17.97 -8.92
CA GLY A 376 13.85 -19.05 -8.50
C GLY A 376 13.10 -20.29 -7.99
N LYS A 377 13.66 -21.46 -8.32
CA LYS A 377 13.13 -22.74 -7.88
C LYS A 377 13.66 -23.12 -6.50
N PRO A 378 12.83 -23.77 -5.66
CA PRO A 378 13.31 -24.30 -4.39
C PRO A 378 14.42 -25.35 -4.62
N GLN A 379 15.43 -25.33 -3.78
CA GLN A 379 16.48 -26.33 -3.81
C GLN A 379 16.00 -27.64 -3.20
N ASP A 380 16.55 -28.77 -3.68
CA ASP A 380 16.32 -30.06 -3.07
C ASP A 380 16.79 -30.07 -1.61
N MET A 381 15.85 -30.30 -0.71
CA MET A 381 16.15 -30.38 0.72
C MET A 381 16.63 -31.79 1.10
N PRO A 382 17.69 -31.91 1.90
CA PRO A 382 18.11 -33.21 2.41
C PRO A 382 17.04 -33.81 3.32
N LYS A 383 16.92 -35.15 3.32
CA LYS A 383 15.86 -35.86 4.07
C LYS A 383 15.82 -35.54 5.56
N TRP A 384 16.98 -35.22 6.17
CA TRP A 384 17.03 -34.86 7.58
C TRP A 384 16.33 -33.54 7.90
N ALA A 385 16.20 -32.63 6.92
CA ALA A 385 15.48 -31.36 7.09
C ALA A 385 13.97 -31.54 7.35
N PHE A 386 13.41 -32.73 7.01
CA PHE A 386 12.02 -33.10 7.30
C PHE A 386 11.88 -33.88 8.62
N GLY A 387 12.94 -33.93 9.43
CA GLY A 387 12.93 -34.57 10.74
C GLY A 387 12.34 -33.66 11.84
N LEU A 388 12.56 -34.05 13.07
CA LEU A 388 12.11 -33.29 14.24
C LEU A 388 12.98 -32.02 14.42
N TRP A 389 12.33 -30.87 14.41
CA TRP A 389 12.94 -29.59 14.79
C TRP A 389 12.52 -29.23 16.22
N MET A 390 13.48 -29.00 17.08
CA MET A 390 13.22 -28.53 18.44
C MET A 390 13.49 -27.03 18.50
N SER A 391 12.55 -26.29 19.05
CA SER A 391 12.64 -24.86 19.31
C SER A 391 12.29 -24.59 20.77
N ALA A 392 12.95 -23.61 21.37
CA ALA A 392 12.61 -23.09 22.69
C ALA A 392 12.68 -21.56 22.63
N ASN A 393 11.66 -20.93 23.16
CA ASN A 393 11.57 -19.48 23.33
C ASN A 393 11.96 -19.10 24.76
#